data_8a6dea2f7c0e76d7e70e779f47812f64
#
_entry.id   8a6dea2f7c0e76d7e70e779f47812f64
#
_cell.length_a   1.000
_cell.length_b   1.000
_cell.length_c   1.000
_cell.angle_alpha   90.00
_cell.angle_beta   90.00
_cell.angle_gamma   90.00
#
_symmetry.space_group_name_H-M   'P 1'
#
loop_
_entity.id
_entity.type
_entity.pdbx_description
1 polymer ?
#
loop_
_entity_poly.entity_id
_entity_poly.type
_entity_poly.pdbx_seq_one_letter_code
_entity_poly.pdbx_strand_id
1 'polypeptide(L)'
;MKAILVTGGAGFIGSHLCEGLLARGYAVRVMDSLIYGRREWVPAACEFMESDIRDMASCQRAARNMDAVLHCAAMSRSGPSQEAIEICTGSNITGTQNMLLAARDAGVRRFIYSGSATYYGNRMPPHRESDPPDLLNIYGLTKFVGEQYALMFDKDFDLPSLVLRYFNVYGPRQPENGAYALVLGIFLKRKVEGKPLEIHGDGSQRRDFIHVRDVVAANIAALESGVRGDVFNVGSGASLSVKELADMISPVQIHTEARKNDSAATLADISKIKAALGWSPRISFAEGLKELLT
;
A
#
# COMPACT_ATOMS: atom_id res chain seq x y z
N MET A 1 -1.57 -6.38 22.73
CA MET A 1 -0.57 -5.52 22.05
C MET A 1 -0.82 -4.08 22.45
N LYS A 2 0.22 -3.30 22.73
CA LYS A 2 0.08 -1.89 23.15
C LYS A 2 0.94 -0.94 22.32
N ALA A 3 2.11 -1.39 21.85
CA ALA A 3 3.07 -0.58 21.12
C ALA A 3 3.30 -1.12 19.70
N ILE A 4 3.09 -0.29 18.70
CA ILE A 4 3.13 -0.66 17.28
C ILE A 4 4.17 0.18 16.56
N LEU A 5 5.06 -0.48 15.82
CA LEU A 5 5.95 0.17 14.87
C LEU A 5 5.26 0.27 13.50
N VAL A 6 5.23 1.47 12.94
CA VAL A 6 4.84 1.72 11.54
C VAL A 6 6.07 2.18 10.77
N THR A 7 6.58 1.36 9.87
CA THR A 7 7.62 1.81 8.95
C THR A 7 6.98 2.49 7.74
N GLY A 8 7.58 3.55 7.23
CA GLY A 8 6.96 4.38 6.19
C GLY A 8 5.79 5.21 6.71
N GLY A 9 5.77 5.51 8.02
CA GLY A 9 4.66 6.21 8.67
C GLY A 9 4.53 7.70 8.32
N ALA A 10 5.51 8.29 7.66
CA ALA A 10 5.42 9.63 7.08
C ALA A 10 4.90 9.63 5.63
N GLY A 11 4.62 8.45 5.05
CA GLY A 11 4.03 8.30 3.73
C GLY A 11 2.51 8.39 3.72
N PHE A 12 1.91 8.29 2.53
CA PHE A 12 0.45 8.36 2.32
C PHE A 12 -0.30 7.34 3.19
N ILE A 13 -0.11 6.04 2.97
CA ILE A 13 -0.83 4.99 3.71
C ILE A 13 -0.39 4.95 5.18
N GLY A 14 0.93 5.04 5.42
CA GLY A 14 1.50 4.93 6.77
C GLY A 14 1.00 6.01 7.73
N SER A 15 0.82 7.25 7.27
CA SER A 15 0.31 8.34 8.12
C SER A 15 -1.15 8.12 8.54
N HIS A 16 -1.98 7.57 7.66
CA HIS A 16 -3.36 7.18 8.02
C HIS A 16 -3.39 5.96 8.97
N LEU A 17 -2.46 5.01 8.81
CA LEU A 17 -2.30 3.91 9.77
C LEU A 17 -1.95 4.43 11.16
N CYS A 18 -1.04 5.40 11.27
CA CYS A 18 -0.69 6.03 12.53
C CYS A 18 -1.92 6.65 13.21
N GLU A 19 -2.72 7.42 12.47
CA GLU A 19 -3.97 8.02 12.98
C GLU A 19 -4.96 6.95 13.46
N GLY A 20 -5.18 5.91 12.63
CA GLY A 20 -6.10 4.83 12.97
C GLY A 20 -5.68 4.03 14.19
N LEU A 21 -4.37 3.78 14.36
CA LEU A 21 -3.81 3.08 15.52
C LEU A 21 -3.91 3.92 16.79
N LEU A 22 -3.57 5.21 16.71
CA LEU A 22 -3.73 6.14 17.85
C LEU A 22 -5.20 6.23 18.30
N ALA A 23 -6.15 6.30 17.36
CA ALA A 23 -7.58 6.33 17.67
C ALA A 23 -8.06 5.03 18.36
N ARG A 24 -7.33 3.92 18.20
CA ARG A 24 -7.58 2.65 18.92
C ARG A 24 -6.82 2.53 20.24
N GLY A 25 -6.10 3.57 20.65
CA GLY A 25 -5.36 3.62 21.91
C GLY A 25 -4.01 2.90 21.89
N TYR A 26 -3.47 2.59 20.70
CA TYR A 26 -2.11 2.05 20.58
C TYR A 26 -1.07 3.16 20.75
N ALA A 27 0.06 2.86 21.40
CA ALA A 27 1.26 3.67 21.29
C ALA A 27 1.92 3.39 19.93
N VAL A 28 2.25 4.43 19.18
CA VAL A 28 2.78 4.30 17.83
C VAL A 28 4.18 4.87 17.74
N ARG A 29 5.13 4.06 17.27
CA ARG A 29 6.44 4.50 16.81
C ARG A 29 6.45 4.50 15.28
N VAL A 30 6.98 5.56 14.70
CA VAL A 30 7.17 5.72 13.25
C VAL A 30 8.66 5.64 12.94
N MET A 31 9.02 4.83 11.94
CA MET A 31 10.34 4.83 11.30
C MET A 31 10.17 5.22 9.84
N ASP A 32 10.77 6.33 9.41
CA ASP A 32 10.70 6.82 8.04
C ASP A 32 11.99 7.58 7.69
N SER A 33 12.48 7.42 6.46
CA SER A 33 13.68 8.10 5.97
C SER A 33 13.42 9.49 5.42
N LEU A 34 12.15 9.88 5.29
CA LEU A 34 11.66 11.12 4.67
C LEU A 34 12.09 11.31 3.19
N ILE A 35 12.63 10.28 2.53
CA ILE A 35 12.96 10.36 1.09
C ILE A 35 11.72 10.68 0.26
N TYR A 36 10.57 10.06 0.61
CA TYR A 36 9.28 10.27 -0.04
C TYR A 36 8.19 10.67 0.95
N GLY A 37 8.44 10.52 2.25
CA GLY A 37 7.54 10.87 3.33
C GLY A 37 7.60 12.36 3.68
N ARG A 38 6.58 12.82 4.42
CA ARG A 38 6.49 14.19 4.93
C ARG A 38 6.35 14.16 6.44
N ARG A 39 7.28 14.80 7.14
CA ARG A 39 7.29 14.84 8.61
C ARG A 39 5.99 15.41 9.20
N GLU A 40 5.39 16.38 8.52
CA GLU A 40 4.13 17.01 8.92
C GLU A 40 2.91 16.07 8.86
N TRP A 41 3.02 14.92 8.19
CA TRP A 41 1.95 13.92 8.17
C TRP A 41 1.98 12.96 9.35
N VAL A 42 3.07 12.95 10.10
CA VAL A 42 3.19 12.10 11.29
C VAL A 42 2.51 12.78 12.46
N PRO A 43 1.47 12.17 13.08
CA PRO A 43 0.80 12.72 14.25
C PRO A 43 1.78 13.01 15.39
N ALA A 44 1.61 14.14 16.08
CA ALA A 44 2.49 14.57 17.17
C ALA A 44 2.55 13.56 18.35
N ALA A 45 1.51 12.73 18.50
CA ALA A 45 1.44 11.69 19.53
C ALA A 45 2.29 10.44 19.19
N CYS A 46 2.85 10.34 17.96
CA CYS A 46 3.74 9.26 17.60
C CYS A 46 5.18 9.57 18.03
N GLU A 47 5.88 8.54 18.51
CA GLU A 47 7.35 8.59 18.59
C GLU A 47 7.90 8.52 17.17
N PHE A 48 8.73 9.48 16.76
CA PHE A 48 9.27 9.54 15.40
C PHE A 48 10.78 9.28 15.38
N MET A 49 11.19 8.36 14.50
CA MET A 49 12.58 8.03 14.21
C MET A 49 12.86 8.30 12.73
N GLU A 50 13.61 9.34 12.42
CA GLU A 50 14.14 9.55 11.08
C GLU A 50 15.26 8.55 10.81
N SER A 51 14.94 7.51 10.04
CA SER A 51 15.87 6.40 9.82
C SER A 51 15.45 5.58 8.60
N ASP A 52 16.43 4.94 7.98
CA ASP A 52 16.23 4.12 6.77
C ASP A 52 16.21 2.63 7.13
N ILE A 53 15.22 1.90 6.59
CA ILE A 53 15.11 0.45 6.77
C ILE A 53 16.27 -0.35 6.16
N ARG A 54 17.06 0.26 5.28
CA ARG A 54 18.27 -0.35 4.73
C ARG A 54 19.41 -0.45 5.77
N ASP A 55 19.32 0.34 6.86
CA ASP A 55 20.24 0.26 7.99
C ASP A 55 19.72 -0.71 9.06
N MET A 56 20.39 -1.85 9.19
CA MET A 56 20.02 -2.91 10.15
C MET A 56 20.01 -2.41 11.60
N ALA A 57 20.98 -1.59 11.99
CA ALA A 57 21.07 -1.09 13.37
C ALA A 57 19.87 -0.18 13.71
N SER A 58 19.40 0.60 12.74
CA SER A 58 18.18 1.41 12.86
C SER A 58 16.93 0.54 12.97
N CYS A 59 16.81 -0.51 12.17
CA CYS A 59 15.71 -1.48 12.28
C CYS A 59 15.66 -2.14 13.67
N GLN A 60 16.81 -2.54 14.21
CA GLN A 60 16.90 -3.12 15.55
C GLN A 60 16.47 -2.14 16.64
N ARG A 61 16.91 -0.87 16.56
CA ARG A 61 16.45 0.18 17.50
C ARG A 61 14.95 0.41 17.38
N ALA A 62 14.43 0.46 16.16
CA ALA A 62 13.02 0.72 15.90
C ALA A 62 12.11 -0.42 16.43
N ALA A 63 12.51 -1.68 16.27
CA ALA A 63 11.74 -2.85 16.71
C ALA A 63 11.76 -3.07 18.24
N ARG A 64 12.72 -2.47 18.97
CA ARG A 64 12.88 -2.70 20.41
C ARG A 64 11.64 -2.27 21.19
N ASN A 65 11.11 -3.20 22.02
CA ASN A 65 9.90 -3.01 22.83
C ASN A 65 8.61 -2.76 22.03
N MET A 66 8.56 -3.20 20.78
CA MET A 66 7.34 -3.17 19.99
C MET A 66 6.62 -4.52 20.04
N ASP A 67 5.30 -4.47 20.14
CA ASP A 67 4.44 -5.65 20.11
C ASP A 67 4.18 -6.13 18.68
N ALA A 68 4.07 -5.18 17.74
CA ALA A 68 3.82 -5.47 16.35
C ALA A 68 4.49 -4.47 15.40
N VAL A 69 4.66 -4.90 14.14
CA VAL A 69 5.17 -4.08 13.04
C VAL A 69 4.15 -4.05 11.90
N LEU A 70 3.78 -2.85 11.45
CA LEU A 70 3.09 -2.61 10.19
C LEU A 70 4.13 -2.07 9.21
N HIS A 71 4.54 -2.91 8.25
CA HIS A 71 5.65 -2.60 7.36
C HIS A 71 5.15 -2.03 6.03
N CYS A 72 5.13 -0.67 5.94
CA CYS A 72 4.71 0.08 4.75
C CYS A 72 5.88 0.77 4.03
N ALA A 73 7.06 0.85 4.66
CA ALA A 73 8.23 1.46 4.05
C ALA A 73 8.63 0.70 2.79
N ALA A 74 8.62 1.37 1.66
CA ALA A 74 9.00 0.81 0.36
C ALA A 74 9.18 1.93 -0.66
N MET A 75 10.01 1.69 -1.66
CA MET A 75 9.90 2.43 -2.91
C MET A 75 8.71 1.88 -3.69
N SER A 76 7.68 2.70 -3.88
CA SER A 76 6.44 2.31 -4.55
C SER A 76 6.43 2.79 -6.00
N ARG A 77 5.83 2.03 -6.93
CA ARG A 77 5.62 2.33 -8.34
C ARG A 77 6.66 1.79 -9.31
N SER A 78 6.14 1.35 -10.44
CA SER A 78 6.93 0.71 -11.49
C SER A 78 7.87 1.68 -12.21
N GLY A 79 7.44 2.90 -12.52
CA GLY A 79 8.30 3.88 -13.21
C GLY A 79 9.59 4.17 -12.44
N PRO A 80 9.51 4.76 -11.22
CA PRO A 80 10.69 5.03 -10.42
C PRO A 80 11.55 3.80 -10.11
N SER A 81 10.95 2.61 -9.99
CA SER A 81 11.70 1.38 -9.73
C SER A 81 12.59 0.95 -10.90
N GLN A 82 12.24 1.33 -12.13
CA GLN A 82 13.06 1.07 -13.31
C GLN A 82 14.20 2.07 -13.45
N GLU A 83 14.00 3.31 -13.00
CA GLU A 83 15.02 4.37 -13.04
C GLU A 83 16.04 4.23 -11.91
N ALA A 84 15.65 3.69 -10.76
CA ALA A 84 16.48 3.55 -9.57
C ALA A 84 16.38 2.14 -8.96
N ILE A 85 16.82 1.13 -9.74
CA ILE A 85 16.73 -0.29 -9.39
C ILE A 85 17.40 -0.61 -8.06
N GLU A 86 18.60 -0.05 -7.82
CA GLU A 86 19.37 -0.28 -6.58
C GLU A 86 18.60 0.22 -5.34
N ILE A 87 18.00 1.42 -5.44
CA ILE A 87 17.20 1.97 -4.35
C ILE A 87 15.94 1.13 -4.12
N CYS A 88 15.28 0.71 -5.20
CA CYS A 88 14.10 -0.14 -5.12
C CYS A 88 14.43 -1.50 -4.48
N THR A 89 15.47 -2.16 -4.94
CA THR A 89 15.94 -3.44 -4.40
C THR A 89 16.38 -3.29 -2.94
N GLY A 90 17.19 -2.28 -2.66
CA GLY A 90 17.67 -1.98 -1.31
C GLY A 90 16.53 -1.73 -0.32
N SER A 91 15.53 -0.94 -0.69
CA SER A 91 14.39 -0.65 0.18
C SER A 91 13.43 -1.83 0.29
N ASN A 92 13.00 -2.40 -0.85
CA ASN A 92 11.89 -3.35 -0.85
C ASN A 92 12.32 -4.79 -0.49
N ILE A 93 13.57 -5.17 -0.75
CA ILE A 93 14.10 -6.50 -0.44
C ILE A 93 14.97 -6.43 0.82
N THR A 94 16.12 -5.74 0.76
CA THR A 94 17.05 -5.69 1.90
C THR A 94 16.42 -5.01 3.12
N GLY A 95 15.72 -3.91 2.92
CA GLY A 95 15.03 -3.20 4.01
C GLY A 95 13.92 -4.04 4.65
N THR A 96 13.14 -4.78 3.85
CA THR A 96 12.14 -5.73 4.36
C THR A 96 12.80 -6.87 5.14
N GLN A 97 13.89 -7.45 4.61
CA GLN A 97 14.66 -8.48 5.31
C GLN A 97 15.21 -7.97 6.65
N ASN A 98 15.82 -6.78 6.67
CA ASN A 98 16.33 -6.17 7.91
C ASN A 98 15.22 -5.99 8.95
N MET A 99 14.04 -5.52 8.52
CA MET A 99 12.92 -5.29 9.43
C MET A 99 12.34 -6.60 9.98
N LEU A 100 12.27 -7.65 9.16
CA LEU A 100 11.84 -8.98 9.60
C LEU A 100 12.83 -9.58 10.60
N LEU A 101 14.14 -9.50 10.33
CA LEU A 101 15.19 -9.95 11.27
C LEU A 101 15.11 -9.17 12.60
N ALA A 102 15.02 -7.85 12.52
CA ALA A 102 14.91 -6.99 13.71
C ALA A 102 13.63 -7.29 14.52
N ALA A 103 12.50 -7.53 13.84
CA ALA A 103 11.23 -7.88 14.48
C ALA A 103 11.31 -9.24 15.19
N ARG A 104 11.89 -10.25 14.53
CA ARG A 104 12.14 -11.58 15.13
C ARG A 104 13.01 -11.47 16.38
N ASP A 105 14.15 -10.81 16.26
CA ASP A 105 15.13 -10.70 17.34
C ASP A 105 14.63 -9.87 18.54
N ALA A 106 13.70 -8.94 18.29
CA ALA A 106 13.01 -8.17 19.33
C ALA A 106 11.80 -8.90 19.96
N GLY A 107 11.46 -10.10 19.49
CA GLY A 107 10.30 -10.84 19.99
C GLY A 107 8.95 -10.22 19.62
N VAL A 108 8.88 -9.54 18.48
CA VAL A 108 7.63 -8.98 17.93
C VAL A 108 6.63 -10.10 17.71
N ARG A 109 5.39 -9.91 18.16
CA ARG A 109 4.33 -10.92 18.13
C ARG A 109 3.44 -10.86 16.89
N ARG A 110 3.62 -9.83 16.03
CA ARG A 110 2.82 -9.63 14.82
C ARG A 110 3.55 -8.79 13.80
N PHE A 111 3.61 -9.27 12.56
CA PHE A 111 4.17 -8.53 11.43
C PHE A 111 3.13 -8.44 10.31
N ILE A 112 2.73 -7.24 9.91
CA ILE A 112 1.82 -7.01 8.79
C ILE A 112 2.62 -6.41 7.64
N TYR A 113 2.73 -7.15 6.54
CA TYR A 113 3.42 -6.70 5.35
C TYR A 113 2.45 -6.04 4.36
N SER A 114 2.74 -4.82 3.97
CA SER A 114 2.01 -4.12 2.91
C SER A 114 2.41 -4.68 1.54
N GLY A 115 1.67 -5.65 1.04
CA GLY A 115 1.82 -6.26 -0.27
C GLY A 115 1.25 -5.39 -1.39
N SER A 116 1.16 -5.94 -2.61
CA SER A 116 0.69 -5.20 -3.79
C SER A 116 -0.08 -6.08 -4.77
N ALA A 117 -1.15 -5.55 -5.35
CA ALA A 117 -1.88 -6.20 -6.46
C ALA A 117 -1.07 -6.21 -7.77
N THR A 118 0.05 -5.50 -7.84
CA THR A 118 0.95 -5.51 -9.02
C THR A 118 1.47 -6.92 -9.37
N TYR A 119 1.39 -7.86 -8.43
CA TYR A 119 1.79 -9.26 -8.65
C TYR A 119 0.93 -9.98 -9.69
N TYR A 120 -0.31 -9.55 -9.88
CA TYR A 120 -1.26 -10.19 -10.80
C TYR A 120 -1.00 -9.86 -12.27
N GLY A 121 -0.27 -8.76 -12.56
CA GLY A 121 0.14 -8.39 -13.91
C GLY A 121 -1.03 -8.28 -14.88
N ASN A 122 -0.98 -9.07 -15.97
CA ASN A 122 -2.00 -9.12 -17.02
C ASN A 122 -3.00 -10.27 -16.86
N ARG A 123 -3.05 -10.91 -15.69
CA ARG A 123 -4.04 -11.97 -15.45
C ARG A 123 -5.46 -11.44 -15.52
N MET A 124 -6.37 -12.31 -15.92
CA MET A 124 -7.79 -11.98 -16.00
C MET A 124 -8.38 -11.81 -14.59
N PRO A 125 -9.06 -10.68 -14.30
CA PRO A 125 -9.76 -10.49 -13.03
C PRO A 125 -11.10 -11.30 -12.99
N PRO A 126 -11.69 -11.53 -11.80
CA PRO A 126 -11.23 -11.08 -10.48
C PRO A 126 -10.01 -11.85 -9.99
N HIS A 127 -9.05 -11.11 -9.40
CA HIS A 127 -7.80 -11.68 -8.90
C HIS A 127 -7.98 -12.34 -7.55
N ARG A 128 -7.47 -13.56 -7.42
CA ARG A 128 -7.48 -14.33 -6.17
C ARG A 128 -6.06 -14.47 -5.62
N GLU A 129 -5.95 -14.63 -4.31
CA GLU A 129 -4.66 -14.81 -3.65
C GLU A 129 -3.92 -16.08 -4.10
N SER A 130 -4.66 -17.09 -4.59
CA SER A 130 -4.13 -18.31 -5.18
C SER A 130 -3.61 -18.18 -6.61
N ASP A 131 -3.88 -17.05 -7.27
CA ASP A 131 -3.40 -16.83 -8.63
C ASP A 131 -1.88 -16.73 -8.63
N PRO A 132 -1.19 -17.45 -9.54
CA PRO A 132 0.26 -17.36 -9.63
C PRO A 132 0.67 -15.94 -10.09
N PRO A 133 1.83 -15.43 -9.65
CA PRO A 133 2.29 -14.10 -10.03
C PRO A 133 2.57 -13.99 -11.52
N ASP A 134 2.32 -12.80 -12.08
CA ASP A 134 2.70 -12.36 -13.41
C ASP A 134 3.44 -11.01 -13.27
N LEU A 135 4.75 -11.10 -13.05
CA LEU A 135 5.58 -9.97 -12.62
C LEU A 135 6.06 -9.16 -13.83
N LEU A 136 5.44 -8.01 -14.07
CA LEU A 136 5.69 -7.18 -15.26
C LEU A 136 6.82 -6.14 -15.07
N ASN A 137 7.27 -5.89 -13.84
CA ASN A 137 8.24 -4.83 -13.54
C ASN A 137 9.01 -5.09 -12.24
N ILE A 138 10.10 -4.34 -12.05
CA ILE A 138 10.99 -4.45 -10.87
C ILE A 138 10.22 -4.22 -9.56
N TYR A 139 9.33 -3.24 -9.51
CA TYR A 139 8.52 -2.98 -8.31
C TYR A 139 7.70 -4.22 -7.92
N GLY A 140 6.96 -4.81 -8.87
CA GLY A 140 6.19 -6.03 -8.61
C GLY A 140 7.06 -7.18 -8.11
N LEU A 141 8.21 -7.40 -8.75
CA LEU A 141 9.18 -8.42 -8.33
C LEU A 141 9.67 -8.17 -6.90
N THR A 142 10.13 -6.96 -6.58
CA THR A 142 10.69 -6.67 -5.25
C THR A 142 9.65 -6.77 -4.14
N LYS A 143 8.41 -6.35 -4.41
CA LYS A 143 7.30 -6.48 -3.46
C LYS A 143 6.90 -7.93 -3.27
N PHE A 144 6.90 -8.74 -4.34
CA PHE A 144 6.63 -10.17 -4.24
C PHE A 144 7.70 -10.91 -3.43
N VAL A 145 8.98 -10.58 -3.61
CA VAL A 145 10.07 -11.14 -2.77
C VAL A 145 9.86 -10.80 -1.30
N GLY A 146 9.49 -9.56 -0.96
CA GLY A 146 9.19 -9.16 0.42
C GLY A 146 8.00 -9.92 1.02
N GLU A 147 6.95 -10.19 0.23
CA GLU A 147 5.84 -11.06 0.62
C GLU A 147 6.32 -12.47 0.97
N GLN A 148 7.14 -13.08 0.09
CA GLN A 148 7.67 -14.42 0.33
C GLN A 148 8.54 -14.48 1.57
N TYR A 149 9.36 -13.46 1.83
CA TYR A 149 10.10 -13.34 3.09
C TYR A 149 9.17 -13.31 4.31
N ALA A 150 8.12 -12.49 4.29
CA ALA A 150 7.18 -12.42 5.42
C ALA A 150 6.53 -13.78 5.73
N LEU A 151 6.11 -14.52 4.68
CA LEU A 151 5.54 -15.85 4.82
C LEU A 151 6.56 -16.89 5.32
N MET A 152 7.81 -16.83 4.84
CA MET A 152 8.88 -17.71 5.32
C MET A 152 9.23 -17.41 6.78
N PHE A 153 9.24 -16.13 7.20
CA PHE A 153 9.50 -15.78 8.59
C PHE A 153 8.39 -16.28 9.53
N ASP A 154 7.15 -16.29 9.08
CA ASP A 154 6.06 -16.93 9.83
C ASP A 154 6.31 -18.42 10.01
N LYS A 155 6.64 -19.11 8.93
CA LYS A 155 6.78 -20.57 8.89
C LYS A 155 8.03 -21.06 9.60
N ASP A 156 9.18 -20.43 9.31
CA ASP A 156 10.50 -20.99 9.67
C ASP A 156 11.11 -20.35 10.92
N PHE A 157 10.64 -19.15 11.32
CA PHE A 157 11.18 -18.37 12.44
C PHE A 157 10.14 -17.98 13.50
N ASP A 158 8.92 -18.52 13.40
CA ASP A 158 7.81 -18.27 14.33
C ASP A 158 7.53 -16.77 14.56
N LEU A 159 7.69 -15.93 13.52
CA LEU A 159 7.26 -14.53 13.50
C LEU A 159 5.88 -14.43 12.89
N PRO A 160 4.79 -14.35 13.69
CA PRO A 160 3.43 -14.35 13.15
C PRO A 160 3.22 -13.23 12.14
N SER A 161 3.12 -13.57 10.85
CA SER A 161 3.08 -12.62 9.75
C SER A 161 1.82 -12.75 8.92
N LEU A 162 1.31 -11.63 8.40
CA LEU A 162 0.27 -11.56 7.38
C LEU A 162 0.68 -10.61 6.27
N VAL A 163 0.18 -10.90 5.07
CA VAL A 163 0.37 -10.05 3.89
C VAL A 163 -0.97 -9.47 3.45
N LEU A 164 -1.00 -8.16 3.21
CA LEU A 164 -2.16 -7.46 2.66
C LEU A 164 -1.79 -6.90 1.28
N ARG A 165 -2.31 -7.49 0.20
CA ARG A 165 -2.12 -7.02 -1.18
C ARG A 165 -3.06 -5.88 -1.48
N TYR A 166 -2.55 -4.63 -1.42
CA TYR A 166 -3.37 -3.46 -1.71
C TYR A 166 -3.58 -3.29 -3.21
N PHE A 167 -4.83 -3.01 -3.58
CA PHE A 167 -5.20 -2.55 -4.91
C PHE A 167 -4.95 -1.04 -5.03
N ASN A 168 -5.63 -0.30 -5.90
CA ASN A 168 -5.31 1.11 -6.10
C ASN A 168 -5.82 1.96 -4.94
N VAL A 169 -4.99 2.17 -3.95
CA VAL A 169 -5.35 2.96 -2.75
C VAL A 169 -5.45 4.43 -3.11
N TYR A 170 -6.53 5.07 -2.71
CA TYR A 170 -6.77 6.50 -2.91
C TYR A 170 -7.29 7.17 -1.63
N GLY A 171 -7.25 8.50 -1.56
CA GLY A 171 -7.73 9.27 -0.43
C GLY A 171 -6.89 10.51 -0.15
N PRO A 172 -7.18 11.26 0.93
CA PRO A 172 -6.38 12.41 1.35
C PRO A 172 -4.89 12.09 1.46
N ARG A 173 -4.01 13.03 1.13
CA ARG A 173 -2.55 12.87 1.11
C ARG A 173 -2.02 11.89 0.04
N GLN A 174 -2.86 11.42 -0.89
CA GLN A 174 -2.35 10.63 -2.01
C GLN A 174 -1.40 11.47 -2.89
N PRO A 175 -0.36 10.86 -3.50
CA PRO A 175 0.50 11.58 -4.43
C PRO A 175 -0.27 12.09 -5.65
N GLU A 176 -0.17 13.40 -5.93
CA GLU A 176 -0.83 14.05 -7.07
C GLU A 176 0.16 14.37 -8.21
N ASN A 177 1.44 14.26 -7.93
CA ASN A 177 2.52 14.65 -8.82
C ASN A 177 3.54 13.55 -9.03
N GLY A 178 4.24 13.63 -10.17
CA GLY A 178 5.38 12.78 -10.49
C GLY A 178 4.99 11.34 -10.79
N ALA A 179 6.00 10.51 -10.84
CA ALA A 179 5.87 9.09 -11.21
C ALA A 179 5.14 8.24 -10.14
N TYR A 180 4.88 8.81 -8.96
CA TYR A 180 4.16 8.14 -7.87
C TYR A 180 2.65 8.36 -7.88
N ALA A 181 2.14 9.31 -8.68
CA ALA A 181 0.71 9.61 -8.76
C ALA A 181 -0.08 8.52 -9.50
N LEU A 182 -1.23 8.12 -8.93
CA LEU A 182 -2.24 7.34 -9.65
C LEU A 182 -3.03 8.23 -10.61
N VAL A 183 -3.71 7.60 -11.57
CA VAL A 183 -4.58 8.32 -12.51
C VAL A 183 -5.57 9.27 -11.82
N LEU A 184 -6.14 8.86 -10.67
CA LEU A 184 -7.03 9.71 -9.88
C LEU A 184 -6.33 10.97 -9.39
N GLY A 185 -5.15 10.87 -8.77
CA GLY A 185 -4.39 12.03 -8.29
C GLY A 185 -4.01 12.98 -9.44
N ILE A 186 -3.60 12.42 -10.59
CA ILE A 186 -3.30 13.20 -11.80
C ILE A 186 -4.54 13.96 -12.28
N PHE A 187 -5.70 13.30 -12.34
CA PHE A 187 -6.95 13.92 -12.80
C PHE A 187 -7.42 15.03 -11.86
N LEU A 188 -7.37 14.81 -10.54
CA LEU A 188 -7.73 15.82 -9.55
C LEU A 188 -6.84 17.07 -9.69
N LYS A 189 -5.53 16.88 -9.80
CA LYS A 189 -4.59 17.99 -10.02
C LYS A 189 -4.90 18.75 -11.30
N ARG A 190 -5.09 18.05 -12.44
CA ARG A 190 -5.39 18.70 -13.72
C ARG A 190 -6.71 19.50 -13.65
N LYS A 191 -7.71 18.98 -12.94
CA LYS A 191 -8.96 19.70 -12.69
C LYS A 191 -8.70 21.00 -11.93
N VAL A 192 -7.92 20.97 -10.83
CA VAL A 192 -7.57 22.19 -10.06
C VAL A 192 -6.81 23.19 -10.92
N GLU A 193 -5.92 22.70 -11.80
CA GLU A 193 -5.16 23.54 -12.72
C GLU A 193 -5.98 24.05 -13.94
N GLY A 194 -7.25 23.67 -14.07
CA GLY A 194 -8.10 24.01 -15.21
C GLY A 194 -7.67 23.34 -16.53
N LYS A 195 -6.88 22.26 -16.46
CA LYS A 195 -6.37 21.53 -17.63
C LYS A 195 -7.27 20.37 -18.00
N PRO A 196 -7.34 19.99 -19.30
CA PRO A 196 -8.07 18.79 -19.73
C PRO A 196 -7.53 17.54 -19.06
N LEU A 197 -8.41 16.58 -18.72
CA LEU A 197 -7.97 15.26 -18.25
C LEU A 197 -7.39 14.46 -19.42
N GLU A 198 -6.20 13.91 -19.26
CA GLU A 198 -5.54 13.10 -20.31
C GLU A 198 -5.88 11.62 -20.13
N ILE A 199 -6.65 11.08 -21.05
CA ILE A 199 -7.02 9.67 -21.11
C ILE A 199 -6.11 8.98 -22.12
N HIS A 200 -5.31 8.01 -21.65
CA HIS A 200 -4.45 7.23 -22.53
C HIS A 200 -5.27 6.11 -23.20
N GLY A 201 -5.24 6.07 -24.53
CA GLY A 201 -6.06 5.18 -25.35
C GLY A 201 -7.55 5.59 -25.31
N ASP A 202 -8.43 4.59 -25.29
CA ASP A 202 -9.88 4.79 -25.23
C ASP A 202 -10.43 4.95 -23.81
N GLY A 203 -9.60 4.75 -22.79
CA GLY A 203 -9.98 4.82 -21.37
C GLY A 203 -10.75 3.61 -20.86
N SER A 204 -10.76 2.49 -21.60
CA SER A 204 -11.44 1.24 -21.22
C SER A 204 -10.72 0.50 -20.09
N GLN A 205 -9.47 0.83 -19.78
CA GLN A 205 -8.70 0.20 -18.70
C GLN A 205 -9.43 0.36 -17.36
N ARG A 206 -9.63 -0.76 -16.65
CA ARG A 206 -10.39 -0.76 -15.39
C ARG A 206 -9.47 -0.87 -14.18
N ARG A 207 -9.84 -0.19 -13.10
CA ARG A 207 -9.08 -0.21 -11.83
C ARG A 207 -10.03 -0.39 -10.65
N ASP A 208 -9.62 -1.27 -9.73
CA ASP A 208 -10.24 -1.40 -8.41
C ASP A 208 -9.61 -0.34 -7.49
N PHE A 209 -10.40 0.65 -7.11
CA PHE A 209 -9.99 1.73 -6.21
C PHE A 209 -10.48 1.47 -4.80
N ILE A 210 -9.57 1.42 -3.84
CA ILE A 210 -9.89 1.24 -2.41
C ILE A 210 -9.53 2.49 -1.62
N HIS A 211 -10.46 2.96 -0.78
CA HIS A 211 -10.21 4.14 0.04
C HIS A 211 -9.19 3.84 1.16
N VAL A 212 -8.29 4.79 1.43
CA VAL A 212 -7.20 4.60 2.42
C VAL A 212 -7.71 4.26 3.82
N ARG A 213 -8.88 4.79 4.25
CA ARG A 213 -9.48 4.42 5.54
C ARG A 213 -9.96 2.98 5.59
N ASP A 214 -10.38 2.40 4.49
CA ASP A 214 -10.70 0.97 4.41
C ASP A 214 -9.42 0.10 4.47
N VAL A 215 -8.32 0.57 3.87
CA VAL A 215 -7.00 -0.06 4.03
C VAL A 215 -6.53 -0.02 5.48
N VAL A 216 -6.72 1.11 6.18
CA VAL A 216 -6.46 1.21 7.63
C VAL A 216 -7.29 0.21 8.42
N ALA A 217 -8.58 0.10 8.12
CA ALA A 217 -9.47 -0.86 8.77
C ALA A 217 -9.05 -2.32 8.52
N ALA A 218 -8.58 -2.65 7.31
CA ALA A 218 -8.04 -3.97 6.97
C ALA A 218 -6.77 -4.30 7.79
N ASN A 219 -5.85 -3.33 7.91
CA ASN A 219 -4.64 -3.50 8.72
C ASN A 219 -4.95 -3.72 10.20
N ILE A 220 -5.91 -2.96 10.74
CA ILE A 220 -6.34 -3.12 12.15
C ILE A 220 -7.01 -4.49 12.33
N ALA A 221 -7.89 -4.92 11.42
CA ALA A 221 -8.49 -6.26 11.47
C ALA A 221 -7.42 -7.36 11.42
N ALA A 222 -6.43 -7.23 10.54
CA ALA A 222 -5.29 -8.14 10.45
C ALA A 222 -4.45 -8.14 11.74
N LEU A 223 -4.16 -6.96 12.30
CA LEU A 223 -3.39 -6.79 13.54
C LEU A 223 -4.08 -7.45 14.75
N GLU A 224 -5.40 -7.29 14.86
CA GLU A 224 -6.21 -7.79 15.99
C GLU A 224 -6.64 -9.25 15.83
N SER A 225 -6.47 -9.86 14.64
CA SER A 225 -6.84 -11.26 14.36
C SER A 225 -5.84 -12.27 14.93
N GLY A 226 -6.28 -13.52 15.05
CA GLY A 226 -5.40 -14.68 15.33
C GLY A 226 -4.82 -15.34 14.08
N VAL A 227 -5.19 -14.88 12.88
CA VAL A 227 -4.75 -15.47 11.60
C VAL A 227 -3.28 -15.13 11.35
N ARG A 228 -2.47 -16.10 10.88
CA ARG A 228 -1.06 -15.93 10.56
C ARG A 228 -0.68 -16.74 9.32
N GLY A 229 0.46 -16.43 8.72
CA GLY A 229 1.02 -17.19 7.59
C GLY A 229 0.16 -17.12 6.33
N ASP A 230 -0.61 -16.06 6.15
CA ASP A 230 -1.58 -15.96 5.05
C ASP A 230 -1.51 -14.62 4.31
N VAL A 231 -2.16 -14.58 3.14
CA VAL A 231 -2.20 -13.44 2.21
C VAL A 231 -3.65 -13.06 1.96
N PHE A 232 -3.95 -11.76 1.92
CA PHE A 232 -5.28 -11.24 1.64
C PHE A 232 -5.27 -10.09 0.65
N ASN A 233 -6.20 -10.12 -0.30
CA ASN A 233 -6.49 -8.99 -1.15
C ASN A 233 -7.24 -7.90 -0.38
N VAL A 234 -6.77 -6.66 -0.52
CA VAL A 234 -7.42 -5.47 0.05
C VAL A 234 -7.77 -4.53 -1.11
N GLY A 235 -8.97 -4.71 -1.62
CA GLY A 235 -9.59 -3.95 -2.71
C GLY A 235 -11.04 -3.63 -2.39
N SER A 236 -11.70 -2.90 -3.27
CA SER A 236 -13.13 -2.58 -3.11
C SER A 236 -14.05 -3.71 -3.58
N GLY A 237 -13.53 -4.64 -4.41
CA GLY A 237 -14.34 -5.65 -5.09
C GLY A 237 -15.19 -5.08 -6.22
N ALA A 238 -14.92 -3.85 -6.63
CA ALA A 238 -15.53 -3.17 -7.77
C ALA A 238 -14.46 -2.45 -8.60
N SER A 239 -14.69 -2.31 -9.90
CA SER A 239 -13.74 -1.62 -10.76
C SER A 239 -14.42 -0.56 -11.61
N LEU A 240 -13.73 0.56 -11.82
CA LEU A 240 -14.12 1.63 -12.71
C LEU A 240 -13.14 1.72 -13.89
N SER A 241 -13.65 2.04 -15.07
CA SER A 241 -12.79 2.40 -16.18
C SER A 241 -12.18 3.79 -15.99
N VAL A 242 -11.05 4.05 -16.63
CA VAL A 242 -10.42 5.37 -16.62
C VAL A 242 -11.37 6.42 -17.23
N LYS A 243 -12.20 6.03 -18.23
CA LYS A 243 -13.22 6.90 -18.83
C LYS A 243 -14.33 7.24 -17.83
N GLU A 244 -14.92 6.24 -17.15
CA GLU A 244 -15.92 6.45 -16.09
C GLU A 244 -15.36 7.37 -14.98
N LEU A 245 -14.11 7.14 -14.56
CA LEU A 245 -13.43 7.99 -13.60
C LEU A 245 -13.30 9.43 -14.08
N ALA A 246 -12.89 9.65 -15.33
CA ALA A 246 -12.74 10.97 -15.91
C ALA A 246 -14.09 11.71 -15.96
N ASP A 247 -15.18 11.02 -16.37
CA ASP A 247 -16.52 11.57 -16.44
C ASP A 247 -17.06 12.06 -15.08
N MET A 248 -16.70 11.36 -14.01
CA MET A 248 -17.04 11.77 -12.64
C MET A 248 -16.28 13.02 -12.17
N ILE A 249 -15.13 13.34 -12.78
CA ILE A 249 -14.26 14.43 -12.33
C ILE A 249 -14.44 15.69 -13.18
N SER A 250 -14.40 15.59 -14.51
CA SER A 250 -14.49 16.74 -15.41
C SER A 250 -14.96 16.34 -16.80
N PRO A 251 -15.83 17.15 -17.46
CA PRO A 251 -16.19 16.93 -18.85
C PRO A 251 -15.07 17.36 -19.82
N VAL A 252 -14.06 18.11 -19.36
CA VAL A 252 -12.96 18.59 -20.20
C VAL A 252 -11.88 17.51 -20.28
N GLN A 253 -11.87 16.77 -21.37
CA GLN A 253 -11.02 15.57 -21.57
C GLN A 253 -10.36 15.59 -22.93
N ILE A 254 -9.18 14.97 -23.03
CA ILE A 254 -8.47 14.70 -24.28
C ILE A 254 -7.96 13.26 -24.27
N HIS A 255 -7.96 12.62 -25.43
CA HIS A 255 -7.37 11.30 -25.61
C HIS A 255 -5.95 11.42 -26.16
N THR A 256 -5.05 10.60 -25.64
CA THR A 256 -3.64 10.50 -26.05
C THR A 256 -3.31 9.07 -26.42
N GLU A 257 -2.10 8.81 -26.91
CA GLU A 257 -1.67 7.44 -27.23
C GLU A 257 -1.76 6.50 -26.04
N ALA A 258 -2.12 5.24 -26.29
CA ALA A 258 -2.19 4.20 -25.29
C ALA A 258 -0.80 3.93 -24.69
N ARG A 259 -0.73 3.74 -23.38
CA ARG A 259 0.53 3.36 -22.72
C ARG A 259 0.88 1.91 -23.04
N LYS A 260 2.15 1.67 -23.33
CA LYS A 260 2.69 0.31 -23.45
C LYS A 260 2.72 -0.34 -22.05
N ASN A 261 2.38 -1.62 -21.97
CA ASN A 261 2.43 -2.43 -20.74
C ASN A 261 1.53 -1.94 -19.58
N ASP A 262 0.42 -1.27 -19.88
CA ASP A 262 -0.61 -0.99 -18.88
C ASP A 262 -1.56 -2.20 -18.75
N SER A 263 -1.80 -2.67 -17.54
CA SER A 263 -2.75 -3.76 -17.29
C SER A 263 -4.15 -3.37 -17.75
N ALA A 264 -4.85 -4.25 -18.47
CA ALA A 264 -6.18 -3.98 -18.98
C ALA A 264 -7.21 -3.78 -17.85
N ALA A 265 -7.14 -4.59 -16.81
CA ALA A 265 -8.08 -4.51 -15.69
C ALA A 265 -7.50 -5.03 -14.38
N THR A 266 -7.88 -4.40 -13.26
CA THR A 266 -7.68 -4.93 -11.92
C THR A 266 -9.00 -4.97 -11.17
N LEU A 267 -9.27 -6.10 -10.50
CA LEU A 267 -10.44 -6.30 -9.65
C LEU A 267 -10.09 -7.35 -8.59
N ALA A 268 -10.23 -7.01 -7.31
CA ALA A 268 -9.98 -7.91 -6.19
C ALA A 268 -11.14 -8.89 -6.00
N ASP A 269 -10.84 -10.17 -5.85
CA ASP A 269 -11.71 -11.07 -5.10
C ASP A 269 -11.39 -10.86 -3.61
N ILE A 270 -12.35 -10.34 -2.85
CA ILE A 270 -12.23 -10.04 -1.41
C ILE A 270 -12.93 -11.07 -0.52
N SER A 271 -13.38 -12.19 -1.09
CA SER A 271 -14.12 -13.22 -0.35
C SER A 271 -13.28 -13.82 0.78
N LYS A 272 -11.99 -14.03 0.54
CA LYS A 272 -11.06 -14.60 1.52
C LYS A 272 -10.89 -13.72 2.75
N ILE A 273 -10.58 -12.44 2.58
CA ILE A 273 -10.41 -11.51 3.70
C ILE A 273 -11.71 -11.31 4.48
N LYS A 274 -12.84 -11.26 3.77
CA LYS A 274 -14.16 -11.16 4.40
C LYS A 274 -14.46 -12.37 5.29
N ALA A 275 -14.18 -13.59 4.81
CA ALA A 275 -14.40 -14.80 5.58
C ALA A 275 -13.44 -14.93 6.77
N ALA A 276 -12.14 -14.62 6.59
CA ALA A 276 -11.11 -14.86 7.60
C ALA A 276 -11.02 -13.74 8.66
N LEU A 277 -11.19 -12.47 8.25
CA LEU A 277 -11.01 -11.30 9.12
C LEU A 277 -12.32 -10.54 9.40
N GLY A 278 -13.46 -10.93 8.82
CA GLY A 278 -14.72 -10.20 8.94
C GLY A 278 -14.67 -8.78 8.33
N TRP A 279 -13.66 -8.49 7.52
CA TRP A 279 -13.46 -7.17 6.92
C TRP A 279 -14.13 -7.07 5.55
N SER A 280 -14.70 -5.91 5.28
CA SER A 280 -15.13 -5.50 3.94
C SER A 280 -15.01 -3.98 3.81
N PRO A 281 -14.81 -3.44 2.59
CA PRO A 281 -14.75 -2.00 2.37
C PRO A 281 -16.10 -1.36 2.73
N ARG A 282 -16.06 -0.15 3.28
CA ARG A 282 -17.25 0.59 3.72
C ARG A 282 -17.46 1.89 2.99
N ILE A 283 -16.41 2.44 2.36
CA ILE A 283 -16.46 3.73 1.68
C ILE A 283 -16.62 3.47 0.20
N SER A 284 -17.75 3.88 -0.35
CA SER A 284 -17.97 3.82 -1.80
C SER A 284 -17.02 4.77 -2.53
N PHE A 285 -16.72 4.46 -3.80
CA PHE A 285 -15.85 5.33 -4.60
C PHE A 285 -16.43 6.74 -4.73
N ALA A 286 -17.75 6.86 -4.89
CA ALA A 286 -18.42 8.16 -5.01
C ALA A 286 -18.29 9.02 -3.74
N GLU A 287 -18.42 8.41 -2.56
CA GLU A 287 -18.20 9.11 -1.27
C GLU A 287 -16.76 9.56 -1.12
N GLY A 288 -15.80 8.68 -1.36
CA GLY A 288 -14.39 9.02 -1.25
C GLY A 288 -13.93 10.03 -2.30
N LEU A 289 -14.47 9.99 -3.51
CA LEU A 289 -14.19 11.01 -4.53
C LEU A 289 -14.74 12.37 -4.14
N LYS A 290 -15.96 12.42 -3.58
CA LYS A 290 -16.56 13.67 -3.10
C LYS A 290 -15.68 14.36 -2.05
N GLU A 291 -15.09 13.59 -1.12
CA GLU A 291 -14.13 14.12 -0.11
C GLU A 291 -12.91 14.79 -0.76
N LEU A 292 -12.45 14.29 -1.91
CA LEU A 292 -11.27 14.84 -2.60
C LEU A 292 -11.59 16.02 -3.52
N LEU A 293 -12.86 16.25 -3.84
CA LEU A 293 -13.32 17.33 -4.68
C LEU A 293 -13.74 18.60 -3.89
N THR A 294 -13.90 18.49 -2.56
CA THR A 294 -14.19 19.59 -1.64
C THR A 294 -12.91 20.23 -1.11
#